data_4d38514ecfad128e43b5caaf11ca7e8a
#
_entry.id   4d38514ecfad128e43b5caaf11ca7e8a
#
_cell.length_a   1.000
_cell.length_b   1.000
_cell.length_c   1.000
_cell.angle_alpha   90.00
_cell.angle_beta   90.00
_cell.angle_gamma   90.00
#
_symmetry.space_group_name_H-M   'P 1'
#
loop_
_entity.id
_entity.type
_entity.pdbx_description
1 polymer ?
#
loop_
_entity_poly.entity_id
_entity_poly.type
_entity_poly.pdbx_seq_one_letter_code
_entity_poly.pdbx_strand_id
1 'polypeptide(L)'
;MINYSIYPKQFIETKYNKFKVNTCFVIMPFSEDLSNTYIIINSVARELGIECTRADDIKTTSEAILNKICTQISQAYYIIVDITNLNPNVFYELGIAHVLRDANKVLIIKEIGTE
;
A
#
# COMPACT_ATOMS: atom_id res chain seq x y z
N MET A 1 4.73 -14.18 33.15
CA MET A 1 4.16 -13.52 31.98
C MET A 1 4.94 -13.92 30.76
N ILE A 2 4.27 -14.33 29.71
CA ILE A 2 4.92 -14.68 28.44
C ILE A 2 4.95 -13.42 27.57
N ASN A 3 6.14 -13.03 27.15
CA ASN A 3 6.34 -11.90 26.27
C ASN A 3 6.50 -12.40 24.84
N TYR A 4 5.70 -11.86 23.93
CA TYR A 4 5.82 -12.17 22.51
C TYR A 4 6.37 -10.97 21.76
N SER A 5 7.26 -11.25 20.83
CA SER A 5 7.67 -10.24 19.86
C SER A 5 6.98 -10.53 18.54
N ILE A 6 6.42 -9.51 17.93
CA ILE A 6 5.88 -9.61 16.58
C ILE A 6 6.99 -9.26 15.60
N TYR A 7 7.22 -10.14 14.67
CA TYR A 7 8.23 -9.95 13.64
C TYR A 7 7.58 -9.90 12.26
N PRO A 8 7.95 -8.95 11.42
CA PRO A 8 8.88 -7.86 11.71
C PRO A 8 8.30 -6.87 12.73
N LYS A 9 9.13 -6.39 13.62
CA LYS A 9 8.69 -5.42 14.63
C LYS A 9 8.18 -4.09 14.04
N GLN A 10 8.53 -3.79 12.79
CA GLN A 10 8.00 -2.64 12.06
C GLN A 10 6.47 -2.65 12.01
N PHE A 11 5.83 -3.82 11.99
CA PHE A 11 4.37 -3.92 11.99
C PHE A 11 3.77 -3.33 13.27
N ILE A 12 4.39 -3.58 14.42
CA ILE A 12 3.92 -3.02 15.69
C ILE A 12 4.26 -1.52 15.77
N GLU A 13 5.46 -1.15 15.40
CA GLU A 13 5.93 0.24 15.52
C GLU A 13 5.11 1.20 14.66
N THR A 14 4.61 0.76 13.50
CA THR A 14 3.88 1.62 12.58
C THR A 14 2.36 1.55 12.74
N LYS A 15 1.81 0.52 13.39
CA LYS A 15 0.37 0.29 13.48
C LYS A 15 -0.39 1.48 14.08
N TYR A 16 0.22 2.19 14.99
CA TYR A 16 -0.40 3.29 15.73
C TYR A 16 -0.02 4.66 15.20
N ASN A 17 0.57 4.74 14.01
CA ASN A 17 0.84 6.01 13.38
C ASN A 17 -0.47 6.76 13.09
N LYS A 18 -0.42 8.08 13.19
CA LYS A 18 -1.58 8.92 12.86
C LYS A 18 -1.78 8.95 11.35
N PHE A 19 -3.04 8.93 10.94
CA PHE A 19 -3.41 9.03 9.54
C PHE A 19 -3.20 10.44 9.01
N LYS A 20 -2.74 10.52 7.77
CA LYS A 20 -2.75 11.76 7.00
C LYS A 20 -4.07 11.82 6.26
N VAL A 21 -4.98 12.67 6.70
CA VAL A 21 -6.31 12.85 6.11
C VAL A 21 -6.17 13.19 4.62
N ASN A 22 -7.08 12.68 3.81
CA ASN A 22 -7.12 12.92 2.36
C ASN A 22 -5.89 12.39 1.62
N THR A 23 -5.33 11.29 2.07
CA THR A 23 -4.22 10.62 1.39
C THR A 23 -4.62 9.21 0.97
N CYS A 24 -4.01 8.75 -0.11
CA CYS A 24 -4.16 7.40 -0.62
C CYS A 24 -2.79 6.84 -1.02
N PHE A 25 -2.48 5.66 -0.56
CA PHE A 25 -1.28 4.95 -0.98
C PHE A 25 -1.66 3.85 -1.96
N VAL A 26 -1.03 3.85 -3.13
CA VAL A 26 -1.33 2.90 -4.19
C VAL A 26 -0.26 1.82 -4.23
N ILE A 27 -0.68 0.58 -4.08
CA ILE A 27 0.18 -0.60 -4.17
C ILE A 27 -0.11 -1.28 -5.49
N MET A 28 0.86 -1.30 -6.40
CA MET A 28 0.71 -1.89 -7.72
C MET A 28 2.08 -2.21 -8.31
N PRO A 29 2.15 -3.14 -9.29
CA PRO A 29 3.41 -3.42 -9.95
C PRO A 29 3.92 -2.22 -10.73
N PHE A 30 5.25 -2.07 -10.82
CA PHE A 30 5.87 -1.12 -11.73
C PHE A 30 5.94 -1.76 -13.11
N SER A 31 4.91 -1.52 -13.90
CA SER A 31 4.79 -2.09 -15.24
C SER A 31 4.28 -1.01 -16.18
N GLU A 32 4.81 -0.94 -17.39
CA GLU A 32 4.32 -0.01 -18.41
C GLU A 32 2.84 -0.26 -18.71
N ASP A 33 2.42 -1.51 -18.68
CA ASP A 33 1.03 -1.91 -18.92
C ASP A 33 0.06 -1.29 -17.92
N LEU A 34 0.51 -0.98 -16.70
CA LEU A 34 -0.34 -0.47 -15.64
C LEU A 34 -0.12 1.02 -15.35
N SER A 35 0.75 1.69 -16.12
CA SER A 35 1.01 3.11 -15.92
C SER A 35 -0.24 3.95 -16.13
N ASN A 36 -1.08 3.60 -17.10
CA ASN A 36 -2.34 4.29 -17.35
C ASN A 36 -3.32 4.12 -16.19
N THR A 37 -3.33 2.95 -15.56
CA THR A 37 -4.17 2.70 -14.37
C THR A 37 -3.81 3.67 -13.25
N TYR A 38 -2.51 3.84 -12.99
CA TYR A 38 -2.08 4.79 -11.97
C TYR A 38 -2.47 6.23 -12.30
N ILE A 39 -2.33 6.64 -13.56
CA ILE A 39 -2.73 7.97 -14.01
C ILE A 39 -4.21 8.20 -13.76
N ILE A 40 -5.06 7.22 -14.07
CA ILE A 40 -6.51 7.30 -13.85
C ILE A 40 -6.83 7.40 -12.35
N ILE A 41 -6.21 6.55 -11.53
CA ILE A 41 -6.39 6.58 -10.08
C ILE A 41 -6.02 7.96 -9.51
N ASN A 42 -4.87 8.47 -9.91
CA ASN A 42 -4.40 9.77 -9.44
C ASN A 42 -5.33 10.90 -9.88
N SER A 43 -5.83 10.84 -11.10
CA SER A 43 -6.76 11.84 -11.64
C SER A 43 -8.07 11.87 -10.85
N VAL A 44 -8.67 10.70 -10.62
CA VAL A 44 -9.91 10.59 -9.85
C VAL A 44 -9.70 11.05 -8.41
N ALA A 45 -8.61 10.63 -7.80
CA ALA A 45 -8.29 11.02 -6.42
C ALA A 45 -8.13 12.55 -6.30
N ARG A 46 -7.47 13.16 -7.26
CA ARG A 46 -7.28 14.60 -7.28
C ARG A 46 -8.62 15.34 -7.37
N GLU A 47 -9.55 14.85 -8.18
CA GLU A 47 -10.90 15.42 -8.25
C GLU A 47 -11.64 15.36 -6.91
N LEU A 48 -11.34 14.34 -6.09
CA LEU A 48 -11.93 14.16 -4.77
C LEU A 48 -11.14 14.86 -3.66
N GLY A 49 -10.07 15.58 -4.00
CA GLY A 49 -9.21 16.23 -3.02
C GLY A 49 -8.30 15.27 -2.26
N ILE A 50 -8.01 14.12 -2.85
CA ILE A 50 -7.16 13.08 -2.26
C ILE A 50 -5.80 13.08 -2.95
N GLU A 51 -4.74 13.13 -2.16
CA GLU A 51 -3.37 13.03 -2.65
C GLU A 51 -2.94 11.56 -2.72
N CYS A 52 -2.62 11.10 -3.92
CA CYS A 52 -2.11 9.76 -4.13
C CYS A 52 -0.60 9.72 -4.14
N THR A 53 -0.05 8.68 -3.52
CA THR A 53 1.36 8.34 -3.62
C THR A 53 1.48 6.87 -3.98
N ARG A 54 2.60 6.51 -4.56
CA ARG A 54 2.93 5.13 -4.91
C ARG A 54 4.33 4.82 -4.40
N ALA A 55 4.57 3.58 -3.97
CA ALA A 55 5.91 3.16 -3.60
C ALA A 55 6.82 3.28 -4.81
N ASP A 56 7.87 4.08 -4.69
CA ASP A 56 8.89 4.15 -5.73
C ASP A 56 9.82 2.97 -5.63
N ASP A 57 10.50 2.68 -6.74
CA ASP A 57 11.52 1.65 -6.80
C ASP A 57 12.68 2.05 -5.90
N ILE A 58 12.71 1.48 -4.70
CA ILE A 58 13.71 1.85 -3.69
C ILE A 58 14.88 0.89 -3.76
N LYS A 59 16.04 1.41 -4.16
CA LYS A 59 17.27 0.63 -4.24
C LYS A 59 18.03 0.74 -2.92
N THR A 60 17.50 0.16 -1.86
CA THR A 60 18.10 0.17 -0.54
C THR A 60 18.04 -1.22 0.09
N THR A 61 18.36 -1.33 1.38
CA THR A 61 18.26 -2.59 2.08
C THR A 61 16.80 -3.03 2.23
N SER A 62 16.60 -4.34 2.37
CA SER A 62 15.25 -4.90 2.59
C SER A 62 14.57 -4.31 3.82
N GLU A 63 15.32 -4.07 4.87
CA GLU A 63 14.79 -3.48 6.11
C GLU A 63 14.31 -2.04 5.87
N ALA A 64 15.09 -1.23 5.16
CA ALA A 64 14.71 0.15 4.84
C ALA A 64 13.47 0.20 3.95
N ILE A 65 13.36 -0.70 2.98
CA ILE A 65 12.18 -0.82 2.12
C ILE A 65 10.97 -1.18 2.97
N LEU A 66 11.08 -2.16 3.85
CA LEU A 66 9.99 -2.60 4.70
C LEU A 66 9.52 -1.47 5.63
N ASN A 67 10.46 -0.76 6.25
CA ASN A 67 10.13 0.40 7.09
C ASN A 67 9.34 1.45 6.33
N LYS A 68 9.77 1.78 5.12
CA LYS A 68 9.10 2.78 4.31
C LYS A 68 7.69 2.33 3.90
N ILE A 69 7.55 1.08 3.46
CA ILE A 69 6.25 0.53 3.07
C ILE A 69 5.30 0.52 4.26
N CYS A 70 5.73 0.02 5.41
CA CYS A 70 4.89 -0.01 6.62
C CYS A 70 4.47 1.41 7.04
N THR A 71 5.38 2.37 6.98
CA THR A 71 5.08 3.76 7.31
C THR A 71 4.05 4.35 6.36
N GLN A 72 4.24 4.15 5.05
CA GLN A 72 3.31 4.65 4.04
C GLN A 72 1.92 4.04 4.22
N ILE A 73 1.83 2.73 4.44
CA ILE A 73 0.57 2.03 4.63
C ILE A 73 -0.13 2.53 5.91
N SER A 74 0.61 2.65 7.00
CA SER A 74 0.01 3.03 8.29
C SER A 74 -0.46 4.48 8.33
N GLN A 75 0.13 5.36 7.55
CA GLN A 75 -0.22 6.78 7.54
C GLN A 75 -1.27 7.15 6.50
N ALA A 76 -1.43 6.36 5.45
CA ALA A 76 -2.41 6.64 4.41
C ALA A 76 -3.83 6.43 4.93
N TYR A 77 -4.75 7.33 4.60
CA TYR A 77 -6.14 7.15 4.97
C TYR A 77 -6.79 6.03 4.16
N TYR A 78 -6.51 5.98 2.85
CA TYR A 78 -6.98 4.92 1.96
C TYR A 78 -5.80 4.19 1.34
N ILE A 79 -6.01 2.92 1.03
CA ILE A 79 -5.04 2.10 0.30
C ILE A 79 -5.75 1.45 -0.87
N ILE A 80 -5.17 1.58 -2.07
CA ILE A 80 -5.65 0.91 -3.28
C ILE A 80 -4.60 -0.10 -3.69
N VAL A 81 -5.02 -1.34 -3.88
CA VAL A 81 -4.13 -2.43 -4.26
C VAL A 81 -4.58 -2.99 -5.60
N ASP A 82 -3.73 -2.90 -6.63
CA ASP A 82 -4.00 -3.47 -7.95
C ASP A 82 -3.35 -4.85 -8.04
N ILE A 83 -4.19 -5.88 -8.13
CA ILE A 83 -3.74 -7.26 -8.22
C ILE A 83 -3.77 -7.82 -9.65
N THR A 84 -3.87 -6.97 -10.66
CA THR A 84 -4.07 -7.38 -12.07
C THR A 84 -3.08 -8.43 -12.54
N ASN A 85 -1.80 -8.26 -12.25
CA ASN A 85 -0.75 -9.17 -12.73
C ASN A 85 -0.37 -10.26 -11.71
N LEU A 86 -1.12 -10.39 -10.61
CA LEU A 86 -0.86 -11.36 -9.56
C LEU A 86 0.60 -11.31 -9.05
N ASN A 87 1.16 -10.11 -8.94
CA ASN A 87 2.54 -9.90 -8.55
C ASN A 87 2.75 -10.29 -7.08
N PRO A 88 3.72 -11.16 -6.77
CA PRO A 88 3.94 -11.61 -5.39
C PRO A 88 4.26 -10.48 -4.40
N ASN A 89 4.98 -9.46 -4.83
CA ASN A 89 5.30 -8.32 -3.96
C ASN A 89 4.05 -7.53 -3.60
N VAL A 90 3.12 -7.38 -4.55
CA VAL A 90 1.84 -6.72 -4.29
C VAL A 90 1.04 -7.49 -3.26
N PHE A 91 0.98 -8.82 -3.35
CA PHE A 91 0.27 -9.64 -2.37
C PHE A 91 0.91 -9.58 -0.99
N TYR A 92 2.24 -9.53 -0.92
CA TYR A 92 2.94 -9.34 0.35
C TYR A 92 2.54 -8.01 1.00
N GLU A 93 2.53 -6.94 0.23
CA GLU A 93 2.16 -5.61 0.72
C GLU A 93 0.67 -5.53 1.06
N LEU A 94 -0.19 -6.23 0.32
CA LEU A 94 -1.62 -6.35 0.64
C LEU A 94 -1.79 -7.00 2.02
N GLY A 95 -1.03 -8.07 2.30
CA GLY A 95 -1.04 -8.70 3.61
C GLY A 95 -0.66 -7.73 4.73
N ILE A 96 0.37 -6.91 4.50
CA ILE A 96 0.76 -5.88 5.45
C ILE A 96 -0.38 -4.87 5.66
N ALA A 97 -1.02 -4.44 4.57
CA ALA A 97 -2.12 -3.49 4.64
C ALA A 97 -3.28 -4.05 5.47
N HIS A 98 -3.62 -5.33 5.30
CA HIS A 98 -4.68 -5.96 6.09
C HIS A 98 -4.35 -6.08 7.57
N VAL A 99 -3.07 -6.15 7.92
CA VAL A 99 -2.63 -6.19 9.33
C VAL A 99 -2.69 -4.80 9.96
N LEU A 100 -2.27 -3.78 9.21
CA LEU A 100 -2.09 -2.43 9.75
C LEU A 100 -3.33 -1.55 9.62
N ARG A 101 -4.26 -1.90 8.74
CA ARG A 101 -5.40 -1.03 8.41
C ARG A 101 -6.70 -1.79 8.51
N ASP A 102 -7.79 -1.05 8.73
CA ASP A 102 -9.13 -1.61 8.67
C ASP A 102 -9.47 -2.01 7.22
N ALA A 103 -10.14 -3.15 7.07
CA ALA A 103 -10.45 -3.69 5.75
C ALA A 103 -11.27 -2.73 4.88
N ASN A 104 -12.11 -1.89 5.48
CA ASN A 104 -12.92 -0.91 4.74
C ASN A 104 -12.11 0.27 4.18
N LYS A 105 -10.82 0.37 4.52
CA LYS A 105 -9.91 1.38 3.99
C LYS A 105 -8.98 0.83 2.93
N VAL A 106 -9.05 -0.47 2.64
CA VAL A 106 -8.21 -1.15 1.67
C VAL A 106 -9.09 -1.59 0.49
N LEU A 107 -8.90 -0.95 -0.65
CA LEU A 107 -9.65 -1.25 -1.87
C LEU A 107 -8.77 -2.11 -2.80
N ILE A 108 -9.26 -3.29 -3.14
CA ILE A 108 -8.58 -4.20 -4.06
C ILE A 108 -9.21 -4.05 -5.44
N ILE A 109 -8.40 -3.79 -6.44
CA ILE A 109 -8.86 -3.67 -7.82
C ILE A 109 -8.13 -4.66 -8.73
N LYS A 110 -8.78 -5.00 -9.83
CA LYS A 110 -8.22 -5.85 -10.86
C LYS A 110 -8.81 -5.44 -12.20
N GLU A 111 -7.98 -5.42 -13.24
CA GLU A 111 -8.43 -5.12 -14.60
C GLU A 111 -9.41 -6.17 -15.08
N ILE A 112 -10.53 -5.75 -15.68
CA ILE A 112 -11.52 -6.65 -16.23
C ILE A 112 -10.94 -7.42 -17.42
N GLY A 113 -11.17 -8.73 -17.46
CA GLY A 113 -10.69 -9.58 -18.54
C GLY A 113 -9.33 -10.21 -18.28
N THR A 114 -8.73 -9.97 -17.12
CA THR A 114 -7.49 -10.65 -16.70
C THR A 114 -7.81 -11.78 -15.73
N GLU A 115 -6.93 -12.77 -15.71
CA GLU A 115 -7.08 -13.92 -14.80
C GLU A 115 -6.54 -13.64 -13.40
#